data_bf89b592ae5843d5a40a32bfb682475e
#
_entry.id   bf89b592ae5843d5a40a32bfb682475e
#
_cell.length_a   1.000
_cell.length_b   1.000
_cell.length_c   1.000
_cell.angle_alpha   90.00
_cell.angle_beta   90.00
_cell.angle_gamma   90.00
#
_symmetry.space_group_name_H-M   'P 1'
#
loop_
_entity.id
_entity.type
_entity.pdbx_description
1 polymer ?
#
loop_
_entity_poly.entity_id
_entity_poly.type
_entity_poly.pdbx_seq_one_letter_code
_entity_poly.pdbx_strand_id
1 'polypeptide(L)'
;ELRSPVNPHVAQAAEIYRGQIAPQAVKTAQPLGELLARIAQAKDFDSACGLLGYRAQPEFPCYFNVKVSGEVVAVNTRSRSGKLTLKLTDAPLSSVEVQIGPVYRGTALRDSYRGLSYGDFNDQALFGDFARAINQASIDELAGSPPKVGDHITVYGVFSSWQAPAEPLLITPVRIQP
;
A
#
# COMPACT_ATOMS: atom_id res chain seq x y z
N GLU A 1 15.46 -33.31 -16.11
CA GLU A 1 15.57 -31.95 -15.65
C GLU A 1 14.66 -31.71 -14.44
N LEU A 2 15.27 -31.53 -13.28
CA LEU A 2 14.53 -31.33 -12.05
C LEU A 2 14.11 -29.82 -11.98
N ARG A 3 12.82 -29.57 -12.15
CA ARG A 3 12.28 -28.25 -11.92
C ARG A 3 12.10 -28.04 -10.41
N SER A 4 12.54 -26.88 -9.92
CA SER A 4 12.22 -26.49 -8.55
C SER A 4 10.69 -26.44 -8.40
N PRO A 5 10.14 -26.97 -7.31
CA PRO A 5 8.69 -26.88 -7.09
C PRO A 5 8.28 -25.40 -7.01
N VAL A 6 7.16 -25.06 -7.64
CA VAL A 6 6.59 -23.73 -7.56
C VAL A 6 6.13 -23.49 -6.13
N ASN A 7 6.55 -22.38 -5.52
CA ASN A 7 6.08 -22.00 -4.19
C ASN A 7 4.57 -21.75 -4.24
N PRO A 8 3.76 -22.43 -3.40
CA PRO A 8 2.31 -22.31 -3.47
C PRO A 8 1.82 -20.90 -3.15
N HIS A 9 2.50 -20.15 -2.29
CA HIS A 9 2.10 -18.79 -1.95
C HIS A 9 2.31 -17.85 -3.14
N VAL A 10 3.42 -18.00 -3.87
CA VAL A 10 3.67 -17.21 -5.07
C VAL A 10 2.67 -17.54 -6.17
N ALA A 11 2.39 -18.82 -6.37
CA ALA A 11 1.42 -19.27 -7.38
C ALA A 11 0.00 -18.77 -7.08
N GLN A 12 -0.35 -18.59 -5.81
CA GLN A 12 -1.67 -18.16 -5.37
C GLN A 12 -1.74 -16.66 -5.04
N ALA A 13 -0.71 -15.90 -5.36
CA ALA A 13 -0.61 -14.49 -4.95
C ALA A 13 -1.83 -13.65 -5.36
N ALA A 14 -2.30 -13.83 -6.60
CA ALA A 14 -3.48 -13.08 -7.08
C ALA A 14 -4.74 -13.43 -6.28
N GLU A 15 -4.94 -14.68 -5.93
CA GLU A 15 -6.07 -15.12 -5.11
C GLU A 15 -5.95 -14.62 -3.68
N ILE A 16 -4.74 -14.67 -3.10
CA ILE A 16 -4.48 -14.14 -1.76
C ILE A 16 -4.74 -12.64 -1.74
N TYR A 17 -4.30 -11.93 -2.77
CA TYR A 17 -4.54 -10.50 -2.89
C TYR A 17 -6.04 -10.18 -2.92
N ARG A 18 -6.78 -10.81 -3.83
CA ARG A 18 -8.21 -10.52 -4.01
C ARG A 18 -9.06 -10.98 -2.83
N GLY A 19 -8.72 -12.12 -2.23
CA GLY A 19 -9.53 -12.73 -1.18
C GLY A 19 -9.17 -12.28 0.23
N GLN A 20 -7.95 -11.79 0.45
CA GLN A 20 -7.46 -11.50 1.80
C GLN A 20 -6.82 -10.13 1.92
N ILE A 21 -5.82 -9.80 1.10
CA ILE A 21 -5.05 -8.56 1.28
C ILE A 21 -5.90 -7.32 1.00
N ALA A 22 -6.53 -7.25 -0.16
CA ALA A 22 -7.35 -6.10 -0.53
C ALA A 22 -8.58 -5.94 0.37
N PRO A 23 -9.37 -6.99 0.67
CA PRO A 23 -10.49 -6.84 1.60
C PRO A 23 -10.07 -6.42 2.99
N GLN A 24 -8.97 -6.95 3.52
CA GLN A 24 -8.47 -6.56 4.83
C GLN A 24 -8.02 -5.10 4.84
N ALA A 25 -7.30 -4.67 3.81
CA ALA A 25 -6.84 -3.29 3.69
C ALA A 25 -8.01 -2.31 3.65
N VAL A 26 -9.07 -2.63 2.91
CA VAL A 26 -10.28 -1.81 2.84
C VAL A 26 -11.02 -1.79 4.17
N LYS A 27 -11.18 -2.96 4.80
CA LYS A 27 -11.89 -3.10 6.07
C LYS A 27 -11.23 -2.33 7.20
N THR A 28 -9.89 -2.32 7.23
CA THR A 28 -9.12 -1.68 8.31
C THR A 28 -8.63 -0.29 7.94
N ALA A 29 -8.99 0.23 6.77
CA ALA A 29 -8.57 1.54 6.31
C ALA A 29 -9.10 2.63 7.24
N GLN A 30 -8.21 3.51 7.69
CA GLN A 30 -8.55 4.67 8.51
C GLN A 30 -8.51 5.92 7.64
N PRO A 31 -9.45 6.87 7.82
CA PRO A 31 -9.33 8.16 7.14
C PRO A 31 -7.97 8.79 7.46
N LEU A 32 -7.27 9.23 6.42
CA LEU A 32 -5.88 9.69 6.57
C LEU A 32 -5.74 10.83 7.59
N GLY A 33 -6.63 11.82 7.54
CA GLY A 33 -6.58 12.94 8.47
C GLY A 33 -6.75 12.52 9.92
N GLU A 34 -7.68 11.60 10.20
CA GLU A 34 -7.89 11.06 11.55
C GLU A 34 -6.69 10.25 12.01
N LEU A 35 -6.13 9.44 11.12
CA LEU A 35 -4.95 8.63 11.44
C LEU A 35 -3.76 9.51 11.81
N LEU A 36 -3.49 10.55 11.02
CA LEU A 36 -2.38 11.46 11.29
C LEU A 36 -2.56 12.18 12.63
N ALA A 37 -3.79 12.58 12.97
CA ALA A 37 -4.09 13.19 14.26
C ALA A 37 -3.84 12.22 15.42
N ARG A 38 -4.25 10.97 15.27
CA ARG A 38 -4.01 9.92 16.30
C ARG A 38 -2.54 9.62 16.47
N ILE A 39 -1.78 9.56 15.38
CA ILE A 39 -0.32 9.36 15.44
C ILE A 39 0.32 10.50 16.22
N ALA A 40 -0.08 11.75 15.93
CA ALA A 40 0.46 12.93 16.61
C ALA A 40 0.15 12.95 18.11
N GLN A 41 -0.98 12.37 18.52
CA GLN A 41 -1.40 12.31 19.94
C GLN A 41 -0.78 11.17 20.71
N ALA A 42 -0.16 10.21 20.04
CA ALA A 42 0.45 9.06 20.68
C ALA A 42 1.71 9.47 21.46
N LYS A 43 2.05 8.70 22.48
CA LYS A 43 3.23 8.93 23.32
C LYS A 43 4.51 8.98 22.49
N ASP A 44 4.65 8.04 21.55
CA ASP A 44 5.77 7.96 20.62
C ASP A 44 5.32 7.22 19.36
N PHE A 45 6.18 7.19 18.34
CA PHE A 45 5.84 6.56 17.07
C PHE A 45 5.68 5.04 17.20
N ASP A 46 6.51 4.38 18.01
CA ASP A 46 6.41 2.93 18.21
C ASP A 46 5.07 2.56 18.84
N SER A 47 4.59 3.34 19.79
CA SER A 47 3.27 3.15 20.39
C SER A 47 2.16 3.36 19.36
N ALA A 48 2.28 4.40 18.53
CA ALA A 48 1.33 4.67 17.45
C ALA A 48 1.29 3.51 16.45
N CYS A 49 2.45 2.96 16.08
CA CYS A 49 2.53 1.81 15.19
C CYS A 49 1.82 0.59 15.77
N GLY A 50 2.04 0.32 17.06
CA GLY A 50 1.41 -0.83 17.73
C GLY A 50 -0.11 -0.74 17.78
N LEU A 51 -0.66 0.47 17.91
CA LEU A 51 -2.11 0.69 18.01
C LEU A 51 -2.79 0.87 16.66
N LEU A 52 -2.14 1.55 15.72
CA LEU A 52 -2.77 2.07 14.51
C LEU A 52 -2.23 1.46 13.23
N GLY A 53 -1.05 0.87 13.26
CA GLY A 53 -0.37 0.30 12.10
C GLY A 53 0.08 -1.12 12.34
N TYR A 54 1.02 -1.57 11.51
CA TYR A 54 1.56 -2.92 11.59
C TYR A 54 3.04 -2.94 11.20
N ARG A 55 3.83 -3.68 11.97
CA ARG A 55 5.24 -3.93 11.72
C ARG A 55 5.53 -5.37 12.11
N ALA A 56 5.80 -6.22 11.12
CA ALA A 56 6.06 -7.64 11.37
C ALA A 56 7.43 -7.88 12.02
N GLN A 57 8.41 -7.05 11.70
CA GLN A 57 9.80 -7.19 12.19
C GLN A 57 10.38 -5.80 12.48
N PRO A 58 11.34 -5.69 13.43
CA PRO A 58 11.97 -4.40 13.74
C PRO A 58 12.68 -3.75 12.55
N GLU A 59 13.12 -4.55 11.58
CA GLU A 59 13.81 -4.08 10.38
C GLU A 59 12.89 -3.42 9.37
N PHE A 60 11.56 -3.52 9.56
CA PHE A 60 10.57 -2.95 8.66
C PHE A 60 10.09 -1.60 9.17
N PRO A 61 9.69 -0.70 8.26
CA PRO A 61 8.91 0.48 8.66
C PRO A 61 7.54 0.06 9.18
N CYS A 62 6.81 1.00 9.75
CA CYS A 62 5.42 0.78 10.12
C CYS A 62 4.52 0.98 8.90
N TYR A 63 3.58 0.06 8.69
CA TYR A 63 2.62 0.11 7.59
C TYR A 63 1.24 0.51 8.12
N PHE A 64 0.58 1.42 7.41
CA PHE A 64 -0.74 1.91 7.78
C PHE A 64 -1.70 1.74 6.61
N ASN A 65 -2.89 1.20 6.88
CA ASN A 65 -3.98 1.11 5.92
C ASN A 65 -4.84 2.36 6.03
N VAL A 66 -5.00 3.07 4.91
CA VAL A 66 -5.69 4.37 4.89
C VAL A 66 -6.70 4.45 3.76
N LYS A 67 -7.65 5.35 3.93
CA LYS A 67 -8.49 5.85 2.86
C LYS A 67 -8.34 7.37 2.79
N VAL A 68 -8.32 7.90 1.59
CA VAL A 68 -8.13 9.32 1.35
C VAL A 68 -8.89 9.74 0.11
N SER A 69 -9.54 10.90 0.17
CA SER A 69 -10.28 11.46 -0.95
C SER A 69 -9.68 12.79 -1.37
N GLY A 70 -9.75 13.06 -2.67
CA GLY A 70 -9.25 14.33 -3.19
C GLY A 70 -9.37 14.40 -4.70
N GLU A 71 -8.77 15.44 -5.24
CA GLU A 71 -8.74 15.70 -6.68
C GLU A 71 -7.38 15.32 -7.26
N VAL A 72 -7.40 14.60 -8.37
CA VAL A 72 -6.18 14.29 -9.12
C VAL A 72 -5.69 15.56 -9.79
N VAL A 73 -4.54 16.07 -9.37
CA VAL A 73 -3.97 17.32 -9.92
C VAL A 73 -2.78 17.09 -10.83
N ALA A 74 -2.19 15.90 -10.80
CA ALA A 74 -1.08 15.53 -11.69
C ALA A 74 -1.04 14.02 -11.87
N VAL A 75 -0.61 13.59 -13.07
CA VAL A 75 -0.34 12.19 -13.38
C VAL A 75 1.05 12.15 -14.01
N ASN A 76 1.97 11.41 -13.40
CA ASN A 76 3.35 11.30 -13.88
C ASN A 76 3.64 9.85 -14.28
N THR A 77 3.78 9.62 -15.58
CA THR A 77 4.10 8.32 -16.17
C THR A 77 5.43 8.31 -16.91
N ARG A 78 6.31 9.28 -16.63
CA ARG A 78 7.62 9.39 -17.29
C ARG A 78 8.52 8.20 -16.98
N SER A 79 8.38 7.63 -15.79
CA SER A 79 9.05 6.37 -15.43
C SER A 79 8.03 5.25 -15.33
N ARG A 80 8.51 4.00 -15.29
CA ARG A 80 7.64 2.84 -15.08
C ARG A 80 7.00 2.83 -13.70
N SER A 81 7.59 3.50 -12.73
CA SER A 81 7.01 3.71 -11.40
C SER A 81 6.08 4.92 -11.42
N GLY A 82 5.01 4.83 -12.19
CA GLY A 82 4.06 5.92 -12.34
C GLY A 82 3.35 6.27 -11.04
N LYS A 83 3.02 7.55 -10.90
CA LYS A 83 2.33 8.09 -9.73
C LYS A 83 1.34 9.16 -10.15
N LEU A 84 0.26 9.31 -9.39
CA LEU A 84 -0.57 10.50 -9.44
C LEU A 84 -0.41 11.30 -8.15
N THR A 85 -0.72 12.59 -8.22
CA THR A 85 -0.79 13.47 -7.05
C THR A 85 -2.25 13.77 -6.77
N LEU A 86 -2.66 13.53 -5.54
CA LEU A 86 -4.01 13.76 -5.06
C LEU A 86 -4.00 14.94 -4.11
N LYS A 87 -4.72 16.00 -4.46
CA LYS A 87 -4.87 17.18 -3.61
C LYS A 87 -5.96 16.92 -2.58
N LEU A 88 -5.62 17.07 -1.30
CA LEU A 88 -6.50 16.77 -0.19
C LEU A 88 -7.25 18.01 0.26
N THR A 89 -8.49 17.82 0.74
CA THR A 89 -9.32 18.92 1.24
C THR A 89 -9.40 18.96 2.76
N ASP A 90 -9.33 17.80 3.42
CA ASP A 90 -9.64 17.66 4.84
C ASP A 90 -8.52 17.02 5.68
N ALA A 91 -7.30 17.04 5.19
CA ALA A 91 -6.16 16.46 5.89
C ALA A 91 -5.12 17.55 6.21
N PRO A 92 -4.26 17.34 7.25
CA PRO A 92 -3.19 18.28 7.56
C PRO A 92 -2.10 18.34 6.48
N LEU A 93 -2.08 17.38 5.56
CA LEU A 93 -1.21 17.40 4.39
C LEU A 93 -1.94 18.01 3.21
N SER A 94 -1.22 18.73 2.34
CA SER A 94 -1.82 19.35 1.16
C SER A 94 -2.06 18.33 0.05
N SER A 95 -1.21 17.30 -0.07
CA SER A 95 -1.32 16.28 -1.11
C SER A 95 -0.66 14.98 -0.70
N VAL A 96 -1.03 13.91 -1.42
CA VAL A 96 -0.37 12.62 -1.33
C VAL A 96 -0.09 12.12 -2.74
N GLU A 97 0.91 11.23 -2.87
CA GLU A 97 1.17 10.52 -4.10
C GLU A 97 0.57 9.12 -4.02
N VAL A 98 0.03 8.63 -5.15
CA VAL A 98 -0.55 7.29 -5.26
C VAL A 98 0.14 6.58 -6.42
N GLN A 99 0.63 5.38 -6.18
CA GLN A 99 1.23 4.57 -7.23
C GLN A 99 0.18 4.10 -8.22
N ILE A 100 0.48 4.19 -9.52
CA ILE A 100 -0.46 3.77 -10.56
C ILE A 100 0.15 2.73 -11.52
N GLY A 101 1.44 2.38 -11.35
CA GLY A 101 2.10 1.38 -12.18
C GLY A 101 2.61 1.92 -13.49
N PRO A 102 3.08 1.05 -14.40
CA PRO A 102 2.97 -0.44 -14.40
C PRO A 102 3.86 -1.17 -13.39
N VAL A 103 4.68 -0.48 -12.63
CA VAL A 103 5.50 -1.07 -11.57
C VAL A 103 5.28 -0.27 -10.28
N TYR A 104 5.06 -0.97 -9.16
CA TYR A 104 5.05 -0.34 -7.84
C TYR A 104 6.43 -0.43 -7.21
N ARG A 105 6.84 0.64 -6.54
CA ARG A 105 8.01 0.63 -5.67
C ARG A 105 7.64 0.05 -4.32
N GLY A 106 8.58 -0.70 -3.75
CA GLY A 106 8.44 -1.23 -2.40
C GLY A 106 7.57 -2.47 -2.32
N THR A 107 7.29 -2.86 -1.09
CA THR A 107 6.64 -4.14 -0.76
C THR A 107 5.49 -3.93 0.23
N ALA A 108 4.85 -2.76 0.18
CA ALA A 108 3.85 -2.36 1.17
C ALA A 108 2.67 -3.33 1.24
N LEU A 109 2.20 -3.83 0.10
CA LEU A 109 1.04 -4.72 0.08
C LEU A 109 1.36 -6.09 0.69
N ARG A 110 2.59 -6.59 0.51
CA ARG A 110 3.04 -7.81 1.19
C ARG A 110 3.22 -7.58 2.68
N ASP A 111 3.91 -6.50 3.05
CA ASP A 111 4.38 -6.29 4.43
C ASP A 111 3.32 -5.74 5.36
N SER A 112 2.25 -5.15 4.83
CA SER A 112 1.07 -4.77 5.61
C SER A 112 0.14 -5.94 5.89
N TYR A 113 0.29 -7.05 5.18
CA TYR A 113 -0.56 -8.22 5.31
C TYR A 113 -0.09 -9.10 6.47
N ARG A 114 -1.01 -9.40 7.39
CA ARG A 114 -0.70 -10.15 8.61
C ARG A 114 -0.74 -11.66 8.45
N GLY A 115 -1.25 -12.16 7.32
CA GLY A 115 -1.49 -13.59 7.09
C GLY A 115 -0.26 -14.39 6.75
N LEU A 116 0.77 -13.76 6.18
CA LEU A 116 2.02 -14.42 5.79
C LEU A 116 3.21 -13.56 6.17
N SER A 117 4.31 -14.21 6.53
CA SER A 117 5.55 -13.53 6.91
C SER A 117 6.73 -14.22 6.23
N TYR A 118 7.93 -13.68 6.42
CA TYR A 118 9.15 -14.28 5.88
C TYR A 118 9.30 -15.75 6.26
N GLY A 119 8.90 -16.12 7.48
CA GLY A 119 8.99 -17.50 7.97
C GLY A 119 8.20 -18.52 7.14
N ASP A 120 7.16 -18.07 6.42
CA ASP A 120 6.39 -18.93 5.53
C ASP A 120 7.11 -19.25 4.23
N PHE A 121 8.14 -18.50 3.90
CA PHE A 121 8.93 -18.66 2.68
C PHE A 121 10.33 -19.20 2.97
N ASN A 122 11.01 -18.67 3.98
CA ASN A 122 12.40 -18.97 4.36
C ASN A 122 13.38 -18.84 3.20
N ASP A 123 13.11 -17.92 2.28
CA ASP A 123 13.91 -17.69 1.08
C ASP A 123 13.66 -16.27 0.60
N GLN A 124 14.71 -15.46 0.52
CA GLN A 124 14.63 -14.06 0.14
C GLN A 124 14.08 -13.88 -1.28
N ALA A 125 14.50 -14.73 -2.21
CA ALA A 125 14.06 -14.65 -3.59
C ALA A 125 12.55 -14.93 -3.71
N LEU A 126 12.06 -15.97 -3.02
CA LEU A 126 10.64 -16.33 -3.02
C LEU A 126 9.80 -15.26 -2.32
N PHE A 127 10.29 -14.71 -1.23
CA PHE A 127 9.60 -13.63 -0.53
C PHE A 127 9.49 -12.37 -1.40
N GLY A 128 10.56 -12.06 -2.15
CA GLY A 128 10.55 -11.00 -3.14
C GLY A 128 9.61 -11.28 -4.31
N ASP A 129 9.59 -12.51 -4.82
CA ASP A 129 8.67 -12.91 -5.89
C ASP A 129 7.21 -12.76 -5.46
N PHE A 130 6.91 -13.11 -4.22
CA PHE A 130 5.57 -12.93 -3.66
C PHE A 130 5.17 -11.45 -3.65
N ALA A 131 6.06 -10.56 -3.21
CA ALA A 131 5.79 -9.12 -3.21
C ALA A 131 5.49 -8.59 -4.62
N ARG A 132 6.28 -9.02 -5.62
CA ARG A 132 6.06 -8.61 -7.01
C ARG A 132 4.74 -9.13 -7.56
N ALA A 133 4.39 -10.37 -7.23
CA ALA A 133 3.12 -10.96 -7.67
C ALA A 133 1.92 -10.27 -7.04
N ILE A 134 2.00 -9.90 -5.76
CA ILE A 134 0.95 -9.14 -5.08
C ILE A 134 0.81 -7.74 -5.71
N ASN A 135 1.92 -7.05 -5.95
CA ASN A 135 1.89 -5.75 -6.62
C ASN A 135 1.25 -5.86 -8.00
N GLN A 136 1.61 -6.89 -8.78
CA GLN A 136 1.05 -7.11 -10.11
C GLN A 136 -0.47 -7.35 -10.05
N ALA A 137 -0.94 -8.07 -9.05
CA ALA A 137 -2.37 -8.30 -8.87
C ALA A 137 -3.12 -6.99 -8.64
N SER A 138 -2.58 -6.09 -7.83
CA SER A 138 -3.17 -4.76 -7.64
C SER A 138 -3.16 -3.94 -8.93
N ILE A 139 -2.06 -3.94 -9.65
CA ILE A 139 -1.92 -3.21 -10.92
C ILE A 139 -2.98 -3.71 -11.91
N ASP A 140 -3.13 -5.02 -12.05
CA ASP A 140 -4.09 -5.63 -12.97
C ASP A 140 -5.53 -5.28 -12.61
N GLU A 141 -5.87 -5.30 -11.31
CA GLU A 141 -7.20 -4.95 -10.82
C GLU A 141 -7.58 -3.50 -11.13
N LEU A 142 -6.60 -2.59 -11.06
CA LEU A 142 -6.84 -1.15 -11.19
C LEU A 142 -6.63 -0.63 -12.62
N ALA A 143 -6.18 -1.48 -13.54
CA ALA A 143 -5.81 -1.07 -14.91
C ALA A 143 -6.98 -0.67 -15.79
N GLY A 144 -8.22 -1.08 -15.45
CA GLY A 144 -9.38 -0.91 -16.32
C GLY A 144 -9.86 0.54 -16.50
N SER A 145 -9.60 1.40 -15.53
CA SER A 145 -10.04 2.80 -15.56
C SER A 145 -9.05 3.68 -14.83
N PRO A 146 -7.92 4.02 -15.45
CA PRO A 146 -6.91 4.85 -14.81
C PRO A 146 -7.46 6.25 -14.51
N PRO A 147 -7.19 6.80 -13.31
CA PRO A 147 -7.60 8.15 -12.97
C PRO A 147 -6.95 9.20 -13.87
N LYS A 148 -7.68 10.28 -14.10
CA LYS A 148 -7.23 11.42 -14.94
C LYS A 148 -7.20 12.70 -14.11
N VAL A 149 -6.38 13.63 -14.53
CA VAL A 149 -6.35 14.97 -13.93
C VAL A 149 -7.77 15.57 -13.93
N GLY A 150 -8.19 16.07 -12.80
CA GLY A 150 -9.52 16.60 -12.56
C GLY A 150 -10.50 15.63 -11.91
N ASP A 151 -10.20 14.34 -11.89
CA ASP A 151 -11.06 13.35 -11.25
C ASP A 151 -11.05 13.54 -9.72
N HIS A 152 -12.24 13.40 -9.13
CA HIS A 152 -12.38 13.30 -7.68
C HIS A 152 -12.49 11.82 -7.32
N ILE A 153 -11.57 11.33 -6.51
CA ILE A 153 -11.49 9.90 -6.20
C ILE A 153 -11.28 9.66 -4.71
N THR A 154 -11.63 8.47 -4.27
CA THR A 154 -11.28 7.93 -2.96
C THR A 154 -10.34 6.75 -3.17
N VAL A 155 -9.19 6.80 -2.51
CA VAL A 155 -8.17 5.76 -2.60
C VAL A 155 -8.09 5.02 -1.28
N TYR A 156 -8.13 3.70 -1.35
CA TYR A 156 -7.80 2.80 -0.23
C TYR A 156 -6.43 2.21 -0.52
N GLY A 157 -5.53 2.29 0.42
CA GLY A 157 -4.20 1.77 0.20
C GLY A 157 -3.34 1.78 1.44
N VAL A 158 -2.04 1.57 1.22
CA VAL A 158 -1.06 1.39 2.29
C VAL A 158 0.08 2.37 2.08
N PHE A 159 0.50 3.01 3.16
CA PHE A 159 1.79 3.71 3.16
C PHE A 159 2.65 3.21 4.32
N SER A 160 3.95 3.44 4.22
CA SER A 160 4.90 3.08 5.26
C SER A 160 5.64 4.30 5.78
N SER A 161 6.06 4.24 7.04
CA SER A 161 6.87 5.29 7.63
C SER A 161 7.75 4.74 8.75
N TRP A 162 8.95 5.31 8.90
CA TRP A 162 9.86 4.99 9.99
C TRP A 162 9.66 5.89 11.20
N GLN A 163 9.00 7.02 10.99
CA GLN A 163 8.76 8.05 12.00
C GLN A 163 7.46 8.78 11.68
N ALA A 164 7.10 9.79 12.45
CA ALA A 164 5.89 10.56 12.21
C ALA A 164 5.77 10.92 10.73
N PRO A 165 4.66 10.53 10.06
CA PRO A 165 4.53 10.72 8.62
C PRO A 165 4.57 12.19 8.21
N ALA A 166 5.25 12.44 7.09
CA ALA A 166 5.39 13.77 6.52
C ALA A 166 5.34 13.68 4.98
N GLU A 167 5.09 14.80 4.32
CA GLU A 167 5.08 14.87 2.87
C GLU A 167 6.47 14.58 2.30
N PRO A 168 6.56 13.90 1.15
CA PRO A 168 5.46 13.29 0.42
C PRO A 168 5.14 11.89 0.93
N LEU A 169 3.85 11.60 1.18
CA LEU A 169 3.40 10.24 1.45
C LEU A 169 3.14 9.52 0.13
N LEU A 170 3.59 8.29 0.04
CA LEU A 170 3.36 7.44 -1.13
C LEU A 170 2.43 6.29 -0.74
N ILE A 171 1.25 6.26 -1.36
CA ILE A 171 0.24 5.24 -1.10
C ILE A 171 0.30 4.21 -2.22
N THR A 172 0.37 2.92 -1.83
CA THR A 172 0.20 1.80 -2.75
C THR A 172 -1.26 1.38 -2.67
N PRO A 173 -2.01 1.52 -3.78
CA PRO A 173 -3.47 1.38 -3.71
C PRO A 173 -3.94 -0.06 -3.75
N VAL A 174 -5.10 -0.32 -3.11
CA VAL A 174 -5.85 -1.57 -3.26
C VAL A 174 -7.21 -1.34 -3.90
N ARG A 175 -7.73 -0.11 -3.83
CA ARG A 175 -9.01 0.27 -4.44
C ARG A 175 -9.01 1.76 -4.75
N ILE A 176 -9.54 2.10 -5.91
CA ILE A 176 -9.77 3.49 -6.31
C ILE A 176 -11.23 3.61 -6.73
N GLN A 177 -11.96 4.53 -6.10
CA GLN A 177 -13.39 4.77 -6.36
C GLN A 177 -13.60 6.19 -6.84
N PRO A 178 -14.50 6.39 -7.80
CA PRO A 178 -14.89 7.75 -8.21
C PRO A 178 -15.61 8.52 -7.11
#